data_b8c19b18d46cd3cc494aaea3e4901506
#
_entry.id   b8c19b18d46cd3cc494aaea3e4901506
#
_cell.length_a   1.000
_cell.length_b   1.000
_cell.length_c   1.000
_cell.angle_alpha   90.00
_cell.angle_beta   90.00
_cell.angle_gamma   90.00
#
_symmetry.space_group_name_H-M   'P 1'
#
loop_
_entity.id
_entity.type
_entity.pdbx_description
1 polymer ?
#
loop_
_entity_poly.entity_id
_entity_poly.type
_entity_poly.pdbx_seq_one_letter_code
_entity_poly.pdbx_strand_id
1 'polypeptide(L)'
;MSRPIRSADIAELRAFCAAVDLGSLGRAARLLRVSQPALSKRLRVLEALAGARLLDRSSRGVKPTPAGARLYTEARKLLVQAETVDALLAGLSAEDAPVRLAASHTIAEYVLPGPLVEFEQRRERHLSVELIIANSLVVRDLVREGRAEFGIAATAREAPPDGVLRELPFCDDEIVVAVPERHPWAARRSIPLRELTRVAMIMRDPSANTRQVVEGALAARGLELQPPLAEVGSTSAAKATALREDAPVLLSRLAAPADGEGLVVRRVSGVDFRRRFVILLGAPEIVSAGALALVQHLLDEQGVAITAG
;
A
#
# COMPACT_ATOMS: atom_id res chain seq x y z
N MET A 1 -36.27 -18.11 -24.90
CA MET A 1 -35.62 -16.85 -25.31
C MET A 1 -34.70 -16.42 -24.17
N SER A 2 -33.38 -16.61 -24.29
CA SER A 2 -32.40 -16.19 -23.30
C SER A 2 -32.38 -14.66 -23.23
N ARG A 3 -32.61 -14.09 -22.04
CA ARG A 3 -32.40 -12.68 -21.78
C ARG A 3 -30.92 -12.34 -22.08
N PRO A 4 -30.61 -11.31 -22.88
CA PRO A 4 -29.23 -10.91 -23.10
C PRO A 4 -28.60 -10.64 -21.74
N ILE A 5 -27.45 -11.26 -21.45
CA ILE A 5 -26.66 -11.00 -20.27
C ILE A 5 -26.19 -9.53 -20.40
N ARG A 6 -26.82 -8.61 -19.67
CA ARG A 6 -26.33 -7.24 -19.55
C ARG A 6 -25.09 -7.27 -18.67
N SER A 7 -23.92 -7.14 -19.27
CA SER A 7 -22.66 -6.98 -18.54
C SER A 7 -22.44 -5.50 -18.17
N ALA A 8 -21.79 -5.26 -17.05
CA ALA A 8 -21.32 -3.93 -16.69
C ALA A 8 -20.27 -3.46 -17.68
N ASP A 9 -20.33 -2.20 -18.10
CA ASP A 9 -19.32 -1.57 -18.94
C ASP A 9 -18.12 -1.12 -18.09
N ILE A 10 -16.92 -1.12 -18.66
CA ILE A 10 -15.69 -0.61 -18.04
C ILE A 10 -15.88 0.84 -17.59
N ALA A 11 -16.57 1.68 -18.37
CA ALA A 11 -16.85 3.06 -18.03
C ALA A 11 -17.74 3.22 -16.78
N GLU A 12 -18.66 2.28 -16.52
CA GLU A 12 -19.51 2.24 -15.34
C GLU A 12 -18.70 1.80 -14.11
N LEU A 13 -17.83 0.80 -14.28
CA LEU A 13 -16.92 0.34 -13.22
C LEU A 13 -15.90 1.42 -12.84
N ARG A 14 -15.31 2.13 -13.82
CA ARG A 14 -14.43 3.28 -13.57
C ARG A 14 -15.16 4.39 -12.80
N ALA A 15 -16.40 4.72 -13.18
CA ALA A 15 -17.21 5.71 -12.49
C ALA A 15 -17.50 5.32 -11.03
N PHE A 16 -17.78 4.05 -10.79
CA PHE A 16 -18.03 3.52 -9.46
C PHE A 16 -16.77 3.55 -8.58
N CYS A 17 -15.66 3.01 -9.06
CA CYS A 17 -14.40 3.01 -8.31
C CYS A 17 -13.93 4.42 -7.99
N ALA A 18 -13.95 5.36 -8.95
CA ALA A 18 -13.59 6.75 -8.71
C ALA A 18 -14.49 7.43 -7.66
N ALA A 19 -15.79 7.11 -7.63
CA ALA A 19 -16.71 7.66 -6.62
C ALA A 19 -16.40 7.14 -5.22
N VAL A 20 -16.00 5.85 -5.08
CA VAL A 20 -15.57 5.23 -3.82
C VAL A 20 -14.26 5.84 -3.35
N ASP A 21 -13.24 5.87 -4.23
CA ASP A 21 -11.89 6.35 -3.91
C ASP A 21 -11.86 7.79 -3.42
N LEU A 22 -12.60 8.64 -4.13
CA LEU A 22 -12.62 10.07 -3.83
C LEU A 22 -13.68 10.44 -2.79
N GLY A 23 -14.58 9.52 -2.42
CA GLY A 23 -15.68 9.80 -1.51
C GLY A 23 -16.60 10.94 -1.97
N SER A 24 -16.60 11.29 -3.28
CA SER A 24 -17.32 12.45 -3.82
C SER A 24 -17.61 12.30 -5.31
N LEU A 25 -18.89 12.40 -5.67
CA LEU A 25 -19.30 12.35 -7.09
C LEU A 25 -18.76 13.52 -7.90
N GLY A 26 -18.67 14.71 -7.31
CA GLY A 26 -18.13 15.89 -8.00
C GLY A 26 -16.64 15.78 -8.28
N ARG A 27 -15.85 15.23 -7.34
CA ARG A 27 -14.41 14.97 -7.56
C ARG A 27 -14.21 13.85 -8.57
N ALA A 28 -14.98 12.76 -8.49
CA ALA A 28 -14.93 11.66 -9.44
C ALA A 28 -15.28 12.10 -10.88
N ALA A 29 -16.29 12.96 -11.04
CA ALA A 29 -16.67 13.50 -12.36
C ALA A 29 -15.54 14.34 -12.96
N ARG A 30 -14.88 15.18 -12.16
CA ARG A 30 -13.72 15.97 -12.61
C ARG A 30 -12.55 15.10 -13.01
N LEU A 31 -12.21 14.08 -12.20
CA LEU A 31 -11.14 13.13 -12.51
C LEU A 31 -11.40 12.43 -13.86
N LEU A 32 -12.63 11.98 -14.10
CA LEU A 32 -13.01 11.26 -15.30
C LEU A 32 -13.36 12.18 -16.50
N ARG A 33 -13.21 13.50 -16.34
CA ARG A 33 -13.50 14.53 -17.37
C ARG A 33 -14.93 14.40 -17.94
N VAL A 34 -15.90 14.09 -17.07
CA VAL A 34 -17.33 14.00 -17.41
C VAL A 34 -18.15 14.95 -16.54
N SER A 35 -19.39 15.24 -16.98
CA SER A 35 -20.31 15.98 -16.11
C SER A 35 -20.81 15.11 -14.94
N GLN A 36 -21.08 15.74 -13.79
CA GLN A 36 -21.61 14.99 -12.63
C GLN A 36 -22.97 14.31 -12.92
N PRO A 37 -23.89 14.87 -13.73
CA PRO A 37 -25.09 14.14 -14.18
C PRO A 37 -24.76 12.90 -15.00
N ALA A 38 -23.75 12.94 -15.88
CA ALA A 38 -23.32 11.77 -16.67
C ALA A 38 -22.73 10.68 -15.78
N LEU A 39 -21.86 11.04 -14.81
CA LEU A 39 -21.36 10.11 -13.81
C LEU A 39 -22.51 9.47 -13.03
N SER A 40 -23.44 10.26 -12.54
CA SER A 40 -24.61 9.76 -11.77
C SER A 40 -25.50 8.83 -12.60
N LYS A 41 -25.57 9.04 -13.93
CA LYS A 41 -26.29 8.14 -14.86
C LYS A 41 -25.60 6.79 -14.93
N ARG A 42 -24.26 6.77 -15.12
CA ARG A 42 -23.47 5.53 -15.15
C ARG A 42 -23.63 4.71 -13.86
N LEU A 43 -23.55 5.37 -12.71
CA LEU A 43 -23.74 4.72 -11.42
C LEU A 43 -25.14 4.12 -11.26
N ARG A 44 -26.19 4.81 -11.71
CA ARG A 44 -27.57 4.27 -11.68
C ARG A 44 -27.72 3.05 -12.56
N VAL A 45 -27.07 3.01 -13.74
CA VAL A 45 -27.09 1.85 -14.63
C VAL A 45 -26.43 0.66 -13.93
N LEU A 46 -25.27 0.86 -13.32
CA LEU A 46 -24.55 -0.17 -12.58
C LEU A 46 -25.36 -0.70 -11.38
N GLU A 47 -25.99 0.16 -10.59
CA GLU A 47 -26.85 -0.22 -9.47
C GLU A 47 -28.11 -0.99 -9.96
N ALA A 48 -28.67 -0.59 -11.09
CA ALA A 48 -29.79 -1.31 -11.72
C ALA A 48 -29.38 -2.72 -12.23
N LEU A 49 -28.16 -2.87 -12.77
CA LEU A 49 -27.61 -4.17 -13.16
C LEU A 49 -27.36 -5.06 -11.93
N ALA A 50 -26.83 -4.47 -10.86
CA ALA A 50 -26.58 -5.18 -9.59
C ALA A 50 -27.85 -5.54 -8.82
N GLY A 51 -28.99 -4.92 -9.14
CA GLY A 51 -30.24 -5.07 -8.39
C GLY A 51 -30.16 -4.58 -6.94
N ALA A 52 -29.13 -3.79 -6.63
CA ALA A 52 -28.86 -3.29 -5.27
C ALA A 52 -28.19 -1.93 -5.30
N ARG A 53 -28.33 -1.15 -4.25
CA ARG A 53 -27.53 0.04 -4.03
C ARG A 53 -26.06 -0.37 -3.77
N LEU A 54 -25.15 0.27 -4.47
CA LEU A 54 -23.71 0.06 -4.33
C LEU A 54 -23.04 1.19 -3.56
N LEU A 55 -23.68 2.37 -3.52
CA LEU A 55 -23.16 3.56 -2.84
C LEU A 55 -24.18 4.14 -1.87
N ASP A 56 -23.74 4.42 -0.65
CA ASP A 56 -24.44 5.27 0.31
C ASP A 56 -24.00 6.72 0.10
N ARG A 57 -24.98 7.59 -0.15
CA ARG A 57 -24.79 9.03 -0.40
C ARG A 57 -25.32 9.82 0.78
N SER A 58 -24.50 10.62 1.41
CA SER A 58 -24.87 11.49 2.52
C SER A 58 -24.26 12.89 2.35
N SER A 59 -24.62 13.81 3.21
CA SER A 59 -23.97 15.13 3.29
C SER A 59 -22.48 15.04 3.64
N ARG A 60 -22.04 13.90 4.20
CA ARG A 60 -20.62 13.63 4.54
C ARG A 60 -19.84 12.99 3.39
N GLY A 61 -20.49 12.75 2.24
CA GLY A 61 -19.84 12.17 1.07
C GLY A 61 -20.46 10.85 0.60
N VAL A 62 -19.67 10.08 -0.11
CA VAL A 62 -20.04 8.80 -0.75
C VAL A 62 -19.21 7.68 -0.12
N LYS A 63 -19.89 6.59 0.28
CA LYS A 63 -19.24 5.38 0.80
C LYS A 63 -19.84 4.14 0.11
N PRO A 64 -19.07 3.05 -0.06
CA PRO A 64 -19.62 1.81 -0.62
C PRO A 64 -20.53 1.13 0.41
N THR A 65 -21.64 0.55 -0.05
CA THR A 65 -22.43 -0.42 0.72
C THR A 65 -21.67 -1.74 0.87
N PRO A 66 -22.10 -2.72 1.67
CA PRO A 66 -21.49 -4.06 1.71
C PRO A 66 -21.47 -4.75 0.33
N ALA A 67 -22.51 -4.55 -0.49
CA ALA A 67 -22.52 -5.03 -1.88
C ALA A 67 -21.52 -4.25 -2.76
N GLY A 68 -21.43 -2.92 -2.56
CA GLY A 68 -20.47 -2.07 -3.23
C GLY A 68 -19.03 -2.43 -2.88
N ALA A 69 -18.73 -2.73 -1.62
CA ALA A 69 -17.37 -3.10 -1.21
C ALA A 69 -16.89 -4.39 -1.91
N ARG A 70 -17.76 -5.40 -2.05
CA ARG A 70 -17.45 -6.62 -2.80
C ARG A 70 -17.24 -6.34 -4.28
N LEU A 71 -18.13 -5.56 -4.91
CA LEU A 71 -17.96 -5.17 -6.31
C LEU A 71 -16.69 -4.35 -6.52
N TYR A 72 -16.35 -3.46 -5.59
CA TYR A 72 -15.15 -2.63 -5.67
C TYR A 72 -13.88 -3.46 -5.81
N THR A 73 -13.73 -4.52 -5.00
CA THR A 73 -12.57 -5.42 -5.06
C THR A 73 -12.42 -6.05 -6.45
N GLU A 74 -13.50 -6.61 -7.01
CA GLU A 74 -13.44 -7.27 -8.32
C GLU A 74 -13.35 -6.26 -9.49
N ALA A 75 -14.05 -5.14 -9.39
CA ALA A 75 -13.97 -4.07 -10.39
C ALA A 75 -12.54 -3.49 -10.51
N ARG A 76 -11.83 -3.36 -9.40
CA ARG A 76 -10.44 -2.92 -9.41
C ARG A 76 -9.51 -3.87 -10.17
N LYS A 77 -9.62 -5.18 -9.94
CA LYS A 77 -8.84 -6.19 -10.67
C LYS A 77 -9.10 -6.09 -12.17
N LEU A 78 -10.36 -6.01 -12.57
CA LEU A 78 -10.74 -5.91 -13.98
C LEU A 78 -10.23 -4.61 -14.63
N LEU A 79 -10.29 -3.49 -13.92
CA LEU A 79 -9.78 -2.22 -14.45
C LEU A 79 -8.25 -2.24 -14.64
N VAL A 80 -7.49 -2.90 -13.77
CA VAL A 80 -6.04 -3.13 -13.96
C VAL A 80 -5.80 -3.96 -15.23
N GLN A 81 -6.58 -5.03 -15.45
CA GLN A 81 -6.47 -5.83 -16.68
C GLN A 81 -6.82 -5.03 -17.95
N ALA A 82 -7.86 -4.19 -17.90
CA ALA A 82 -8.20 -3.32 -19.02
C ALA A 82 -7.09 -2.33 -19.36
N GLU A 83 -6.45 -1.76 -18.33
CA GLU A 83 -5.28 -0.87 -18.50
C GLU A 83 -4.07 -1.62 -19.06
N THR A 84 -3.89 -2.89 -18.70
CA THR A 84 -2.87 -3.75 -19.32
C THR A 84 -3.09 -3.89 -20.82
N VAL A 85 -4.34 -4.09 -21.25
CA VAL A 85 -4.68 -4.16 -22.68
C VAL A 85 -4.43 -2.82 -23.37
N ASP A 86 -4.85 -1.71 -22.78
CA ASP A 86 -4.63 -0.36 -23.32
C ASP A 86 -3.11 -0.09 -23.46
N ALA A 87 -2.31 -0.47 -22.46
CA ALA A 87 -0.86 -0.32 -22.48
C ALA A 87 -0.18 -1.23 -23.52
N LEU A 88 -0.66 -2.47 -23.69
CA LEU A 88 -0.21 -3.36 -24.77
C LEU A 88 -0.47 -2.74 -26.15
N LEU A 89 -1.64 -2.15 -26.36
CA LEU A 89 -1.98 -1.49 -27.61
C LEU A 89 -1.11 -0.24 -27.85
N ALA A 90 -0.78 0.52 -26.80
CA ALA A 90 0.12 1.67 -26.87
C ALA A 90 1.60 1.24 -26.98
N GLY A 91 1.98 0.12 -26.39
CA GLY A 91 3.35 -0.37 -26.22
C GLY A 91 3.88 -1.27 -27.34
N LEU A 92 3.14 -1.44 -28.45
CA LEU A 92 3.62 -2.16 -29.66
C LEU A 92 4.89 -1.53 -30.27
N SER A 93 5.39 -0.42 -29.70
CA SER A 93 6.57 0.31 -30.16
C SER A 93 7.69 0.50 -29.11
N ALA A 94 7.57 -0.02 -27.88
CA ALA A 94 8.58 0.19 -26.82
C ALA A 94 8.84 -1.12 -26.03
N GLU A 95 9.28 -2.18 -26.72
CA GLU A 95 9.36 -3.55 -26.15
C GLU A 95 10.48 -3.79 -25.12
N ASP A 96 11.45 -2.85 -24.90
CA ASP A 96 12.65 -3.09 -24.09
C ASP A 96 12.92 -2.08 -22.96
N ALA A 97 12.00 -1.16 -22.67
CA ALA A 97 12.23 -0.20 -21.59
C ALA A 97 12.07 -0.86 -20.20
N PRO A 98 12.99 -0.61 -19.23
CA PRO A 98 12.88 -1.14 -17.90
C PRO A 98 11.63 -0.57 -17.19
N VAL A 99 10.93 -1.42 -16.43
CA VAL A 99 9.86 -0.97 -15.55
C VAL A 99 10.45 -0.22 -14.37
N ARG A 100 10.06 1.04 -14.21
CA ARG A 100 10.51 1.89 -13.11
C ARG A 100 9.56 1.79 -11.93
N LEU A 101 10.00 1.06 -10.89
CA LEU A 101 9.29 0.83 -9.65
C LEU A 101 9.93 1.63 -8.52
N ALA A 102 9.15 2.42 -7.78
CA ALA A 102 9.59 3.03 -6.53
C ALA A 102 9.01 2.27 -5.32
N ALA A 103 9.82 1.97 -4.32
CA ALA A 103 9.33 1.26 -3.14
C ALA A 103 9.90 1.84 -1.83
N SER A 104 9.09 1.79 -0.78
CA SER A 104 9.58 2.10 0.56
C SER A 104 10.56 1.02 1.03
N HIS A 105 11.51 1.40 1.91
CA HIS A 105 12.58 0.51 2.40
C HIS A 105 12.06 -0.86 2.86
N THR A 106 11.01 -0.91 3.66
CA THR A 106 10.44 -2.19 4.14
C THR A 106 10.00 -3.09 2.98
N ILE A 107 9.31 -2.51 2.01
CA ILE A 107 8.81 -3.26 0.86
C ILE A 107 9.96 -3.71 -0.03
N ALA A 108 10.90 -2.81 -0.33
CA ALA A 108 12.04 -3.12 -1.19
C ALA A 108 12.97 -4.20 -0.62
N GLU A 109 13.19 -4.18 0.70
CA GLU A 109 14.14 -5.08 1.35
C GLU A 109 13.53 -6.44 1.75
N TYR A 110 12.23 -6.47 2.10
CA TYR A 110 11.64 -7.66 2.77
C TYR A 110 10.45 -8.28 2.02
N VAL A 111 9.84 -7.58 1.08
CA VAL A 111 8.63 -8.08 0.40
C VAL A 111 8.87 -8.32 -1.08
N LEU A 112 9.49 -7.39 -1.77
CA LEU A 112 9.66 -7.46 -3.22
C LEU A 112 10.62 -8.54 -3.74
N PRO A 113 11.72 -8.91 -3.04
CA PRO A 113 12.73 -9.78 -3.64
C PRO A 113 12.20 -11.12 -4.15
N GLY A 114 11.35 -11.81 -3.37
CA GLY A 114 10.71 -13.07 -3.78
C GLY A 114 9.83 -12.90 -5.02
N PRO A 115 8.76 -12.08 -4.93
CA PRO A 115 7.86 -11.85 -6.06
C PRO A 115 8.54 -11.35 -7.34
N LEU A 116 9.58 -10.54 -7.25
CA LEU A 116 10.32 -10.10 -8.45
C LEU A 116 11.04 -11.27 -9.15
N VAL A 117 11.68 -12.14 -8.37
CA VAL A 117 12.33 -13.35 -8.92
C VAL A 117 11.30 -14.29 -9.54
N GLU A 118 10.17 -14.51 -8.88
CA GLU A 118 9.12 -15.38 -9.41
C GLU A 118 8.46 -14.80 -10.67
N PHE A 119 8.25 -13.50 -10.70
CA PHE A 119 7.73 -12.81 -11.88
C PHE A 119 8.65 -12.99 -13.09
N GLU A 120 9.97 -12.83 -12.91
CA GLU A 120 10.97 -13.06 -13.95
C GLU A 120 10.94 -14.51 -14.47
N GLN A 121 10.88 -15.48 -13.56
CA GLN A 121 10.88 -16.91 -13.92
C GLN A 121 9.65 -17.37 -14.71
N ARG A 122 8.51 -16.69 -14.51
CA ARG A 122 7.25 -17.02 -15.19
C ARG A 122 7.10 -16.40 -16.58
N ARG A 123 8.05 -15.59 -17.03
CA ARG A 123 7.98 -14.88 -18.31
C ARG A 123 8.87 -15.52 -19.36
N GLU A 124 8.37 -15.57 -20.59
CA GLU A 124 9.14 -16.00 -21.76
C GLU A 124 10.18 -14.94 -22.21
N ARG A 125 9.97 -13.67 -21.86
CA ARG A 125 10.85 -12.55 -22.17
C ARG A 125 11.32 -11.87 -20.90
N HIS A 126 12.59 -11.53 -20.86
CA HIS A 126 13.21 -10.80 -19.75
C HIS A 126 12.60 -9.39 -19.61
N LEU A 127 12.16 -9.05 -18.40
CA LEU A 127 11.66 -7.71 -18.08
C LEU A 127 12.65 -7.06 -17.09
N SER A 128 13.38 -6.06 -17.56
CA SER A 128 14.24 -5.29 -16.65
C SER A 128 13.38 -4.45 -15.70
N VAL A 129 13.68 -4.50 -14.40
CA VAL A 129 13.05 -3.67 -13.38
C VAL A 129 14.09 -2.75 -12.76
N GLU A 130 13.85 -1.45 -12.86
CA GLU A 130 14.62 -0.43 -12.16
C GLU A 130 13.91 -0.11 -10.83
N LEU A 131 14.50 -0.54 -9.70
CA LEU A 131 13.94 -0.33 -8.38
C LEU A 131 14.56 0.90 -7.71
N ILE A 132 13.73 1.92 -7.43
CA ILE A 132 14.09 3.13 -6.69
C ILE A 132 13.64 2.97 -5.24
N ILE A 133 14.57 2.97 -4.29
CA ILE A 133 14.26 2.83 -2.86
C ILE A 133 14.26 4.21 -2.20
N ALA A 134 13.15 4.56 -1.53
CA ALA A 134 12.99 5.84 -0.85
C ALA A 134 12.02 5.75 0.34
N ASN A 135 11.80 6.83 1.08
CA ASN A 135 10.71 6.89 2.05
C ASN A 135 9.35 7.02 1.34
N SER A 136 8.27 6.73 2.06
CA SER A 136 6.91 6.70 1.48
C SER A 136 6.44 8.02 0.86
N LEU A 137 6.91 9.17 1.34
CA LEU A 137 6.58 10.48 0.76
C LEU A 137 7.27 10.64 -0.58
N VAL A 138 8.57 10.36 -0.64
CA VAL A 138 9.36 10.44 -1.88
C VAL A 138 8.86 9.44 -2.92
N VAL A 139 8.46 8.22 -2.52
CA VAL A 139 7.84 7.25 -3.42
C VAL A 139 6.58 7.84 -4.08
N ARG A 140 5.71 8.51 -3.31
CA ARG A 140 4.52 9.17 -3.84
C ARG A 140 4.87 10.26 -4.84
N ASP A 141 5.89 11.07 -4.54
CA ASP A 141 6.31 12.15 -5.43
C ASP A 141 6.92 11.59 -6.72
N LEU A 142 7.76 10.55 -6.66
CA LEU A 142 8.33 9.89 -7.84
C LEU A 142 7.25 9.38 -8.81
N VAL A 143 6.18 8.77 -8.27
CA VAL A 143 5.05 8.31 -9.08
C VAL A 143 4.25 9.50 -9.65
N ARG A 144 4.00 10.52 -8.83
CA ARG A 144 3.26 11.72 -9.26
C ARG A 144 3.98 12.48 -10.38
N GLU A 145 5.31 12.54 -10.31
CA GLU A 145 6.16 13.18 -11.31
C GLU A 145 6.43 12.31 -12.55
N GLY A 146 5.93 11.07 -12.59
CA GLY A 146 6.17 10.13 -13.70
C GLY A 146 7.61 9.59 -13.76
N ARG A 147 8.39 9.76 -12.71
CA ARG A 147 9.75 9.21 -12.56
C ARG A 147 9.75 7.73 -12.19
N ALA A 148 8.66 7.26 -11.58
CA ALA A 148 8.33 5.85 -11.45
C ALA A 148 6.94 5.61 -12.07
N GLU A 149 6.74 4.47 -12.70
CA GLU A 149 5.47 4.07 -13.32
C GLU A 149 4.45 3.69 -12.25
N PHE A 150 4.93 3.03 -11.21
CA PHE A 150 4.18 2.73 -10.01
C PHE A 150 5.09 2.72 -8.78
N GLY A 151 4.47 2.76 -7.61
CA GLY A 151 5.22 2.70 -6.35
C GLY A 151 4.50 1.93 -5.27
N ILE A 152 5.23 1.47 -4.24
CA ILE A 152 4.64 0.83 -3.07
C ILE A 152 5.07 1.59 -1.82
N ALA A 153 4.11 2.23 -1.18
CA ALA A 153 4.35 3.12 -0.05
C ALA A 153 3.44 2.81 1.14
N ALA A 154 3.92 3.09 2.33
CA ALA A 154 3.09 3.03 3.53
C ALA A 154 2.15 4.23 3.60
N THR A 155 0.95 3.99 4.13
CA THR A 155 -0.05 4.99 4.47
C THR A 155 -0.67 4.67 5.83
N ALA A 156 -1.22 5.67 6.51
CA ALA A 156 -2.02 5.40 7.70
C ALA A 156 -3.26 4.59 7.28
N ARG A 157 -3.68 3.63 8.10
CA ARG A 157 -4.77 2.71 7.75
C ARG A 157 -6.09 3.41 7.38
N GLU A 158 -6.35 4.56 8.00
CA GLU A 158 -7.57 5.36 7.81
C GLU A 158 -7.32 6.64 7.00
N ALA A 159 -6.11 6.80 6.42
CA ALA A 159 -5.83 7.97 5.62
C ALA A 159 -6.75 8.01 4.39
N PRO A 160 -7.36 9.16 4.08
CA PRO A 160 -8.09 9.32 2.84
C PRO A 160 -7.13 9.15 1.65
N PRO A 161 -7.58 8.58 0.52
CA PRO A 161 -6.78 8.51 -0.70
C PRO A 161 -6.26 9.90 -1.08
N ASP A 162 -5.05 9.94 -1.60
CA ASP A 162 -4.37 11.17 -2.08
C ASP A 162 -5.23 11.99 -3.06
N GLY A 163 -6.14 11.34 -3.79
CA GLY A 163 -7.03 11.96 -4.77
C GLY A 163 -6.35 12.34 -6.08
N VAL A 164 -5.02 12.22 -6.16
CA VAL A 164 -4.20 12.47 -7.36
C VAL A 164 -3.69 11.16 -7.94
N LEU A 165 -3.14 10.29 -7.08
CA LEU A 165 -2.67 8.96 -7.45
C LEU A 165 -3.77 7.92 -7.24
N ARG A 166 -3.80 6.91 -8.09
CA ARG A 166 -4.64 5.72 -7.89
C ARG A 166 -3.96 4.81 -6.89
N GLU A 167 -4.65 4.54 -5.76
CA GLU A 167 -4.15 3.68 -4.71
C GLU A 167 -4.86 2.34 -4.72
N LEU A 168 -4.10 1.25 -4.74
CA LEU A 168 -4.60 -0.11 -4.57
C LEU A 168 -4.10 -0.65 -3.21
N PRO A 169 -4.96 -1.19 -2.34
CA PRO A 169 -4.50 -1.88 -1.14
C PRO A 169 -3.54 -3.01 -1.51
N PHE A 170 -2.41 -3.10 -0.78
CA PHE A 170 -1.41 -4.12 -1.02
C PHE A 170 -1.32 -5.09 0.17
N CYS A 171 -0.85 -4.61 1.34
CA CYS A 171 -0.83 -5.43 2.55
C CYS A 171 -0.97 -4.57 3.81
N ASP A 172 -1.52 -5.16 4.86
CA ASP A 172 -1.54 -4.54 6.19
C ASP A 172 -0.21 -4.83 6.92
N ASP A 173 0.21 -3.93 7.79
CA ASP A 173 1.44 -4.04 8.58
C ASP A 173 1.24 -3.50 10.00
N GLU A 174 2.07 -3.96 10.91
CA GLU A 174 2.12 -3.54 12.30
C GLU A 174 3.55 -3.15 12.66
N ILE A 175 3.73 -2.03 13.34
CA ILE A 175 5.03 -1.69 13.90
C ILE A 175 5.19 -2.39 15.25
N VAL A 176 6.30 -3.08 15.40
CA VAL A 176 6.67 -3.86 16.58
C VAL A 176 7.98 -3.35 17.17
N VAL A 177 8.23 -3.72 18.42
CA VAL A 177 9.54 -3.51 19.05
C VAL A 177 10.36 -4.77 18.86
N ALA A 178 11.56 -4.64 18.30
CA ALA A 178 12.56 -5.71 18.34
C ALA A 178 13.64 -5.34 19.36
N VAL A 179 14.08 -6.32 20.11
CA VAL A 179 15.10 -6.16 21.15
C VAL A 179 16.15 -7.26 21.03
N PRO A 180 17.42 -6.97 21.33
CA PRO A 180 18.43 -8.02 21.46
C PRO A 180 18.01 -9.08 22.48
N GLU A 181 18.43 -10.33 22.28
CA GLU A 181 18.09 -11.45 23.16
C GLU A 181 18.50 -11.25 24.63
N ARG A 182 19.56 -10.43 24.86
CA ARG A 182 20.06 -10.09 26.19
C ARG A 182 19.26 -8.97 26.85
N HIS A 183 18.49 -8.19 26.10
CA HIS A 183 17.74 -7.07 26.63
C HIS A 183 16.63 -7.54 27.61
N PRO A 184 16.38 -6.83 28.72
CA PRO A 184 15.36 -7.26 29.72
C PRO A 184 13.95 -7.47 29.15
N TRP A 185 13.62 -6.79 28.08
CA TRP A 185 12.33 -6.96 27.41
C TRP A 185 12.24 -8.27 26.60
N ALA A 186 13.35 -8.93 26.29
CA ALA A 186 13.33 -10.19 25.56
C ALA A 186 12.61 -11.32 26.32
N ALA A 187 12.61 -11.30 27.65
CA ALA A 187 11.91 -12.27 28.49
C ALA A 187 10.40 -11.98 28.67
N ARG A 188 9.91 -10.83 28.17
CA ARG A 188 8.51 -10.41 28.36
C ARG A 188 7.63 -10.82 27.19
N ARG A 189 6.32 -10.98 27.43
CA ARG A 189 5.34 -11.22 26.36
C ARG A 189 4.99 -9.94 25.58
N SER A 190 4.94 -8.81 26.27
CA SER A 190 4.64 -7.48 25.68
C SER A 190 5.29 -6.38 26.52
N ILE A 191 5.44 -5.21 25.90
CA ILE A 191 6.02 -4.02 26.51
C ILE A 191 4.90 -3.02 26.77
N PRO A 192 4.67 -2.59 28.03
CA PRO A 192 3.70 -1.55 28.32
C PRO A 192 4.06 -0.23 27.62
N LEU A 193 3.07 0.45 27.08
CA LEU A 193 3.27 1.73 26.36
C LEU A 193 4.05 2.75 27.20
N ARG A 194 3.76 2.84 28.49
CA ARG A 194 4.48 3.76 29.41
C ARG A 194 5.96 3.42 29.61
N GLU A 195 6.35 2.17 29.44
CA GLU A 195 7.77 1.79 29.48
C GLU A 195 8.47 2.13 28.18
N LEU A 196 7.77 1.93 27.04
CA LEU A 196 8.28 2.31 25.72
C LEU A 196 8.69 3.79 25.68
N THR A 197 7.90 4.67 26.29
CA THR A 197 8.17 6.13 26.30
C THR A 197 9.30 6.56 27.27
N ARG A 198 9.87 5.62 28.04
CA ARG A 198 10.93 5.91 29.02
C ARG A 198 12.31 5.40 28.61
N VAL A 199 12.39 4.68 27.50
CA VAL A 199 13.64 4.08 27.04
C VAL A 199 14.06 4.71 25.72
N ALA A 200 15.31 5.15 25.64
CA ALA A 200 15.89 5.60 24.38
C ALA A 200 16.08 4.39 23.46
N MET A 201 15.67 4.51 22.20
CA MET A 201 15.68 3.44 21.22
C MET A 201 16.43 3.82 19.95
N ILE A 202 16.80 2.83 19.17
CA ILE A 202 17.25 3.07 17.81
C ILE A 202 16.03 3.44 16.96
N MET A 203 16.09 4.57 16.29
CA MET A 203 14.99 5.12 15.50
C MET A 203 15.40 5.27 14.05
N ARG A 204 14.42 5.14 13.19
CA ARG A 204 14.53 5.60 11.81
C ARG A 204 14.52 7.13 11.78
N ASP A 205 15.01 7.68 10.70
CA ASP A 205 14.93 9.13 10.44
C ASP A 205 13.49 9.66 10.54
N PRO A 206 13.29 10.96 10.85
CA PRO A 206 11.96 11.55 11.09
C PRO A 206 10.99 11.42 9.91
N SER A 207 11.51 11.27 8.67
CA SER A 207 10.70 11.12 7.48
C SER A 207 10.19 9.67 7.26
N ALA A 208 10.71 8.70 8.04
CA ALA A 208 10.32 7.31 7.92
C ALA A 208 8.90 7.09 8.46
N ASN A 209 8.04 6.51 7.65
CA ASN A 209 6.65 6.22 8.05
C ASN A 209 6.57 5.33 9.31
N THR A 210 7.52 4.42 9.54
CA THR A 210 7.62 3.62 10.76
C THR A 210 7.67 4.49 12.01
N ARG A 211 8.48 5.57 12.01
CA ARG A 211 8.59 6.52 13.10
C ARG A 211 7.33 7.38 13.22
N GLN A 212 6.83 7.91 12.11
CA GLN A 212 5.66 8.78 12.09
C GLN A 212 4.39 8.10 12.64
N VAL A 213 4.16 6.81 12.34
CA VAL A 213 3.02 6.05 12.86
C VAL A 213 3.09 5.94 14.38
N VAL A 214 4.26 5.65 14.93
CA VAL A 214 4.45 5.52 16.40
C VAL A 214 4.32 6.88 17.09
N GLU A 215 5.03 7.89 16.61
CA GLU A 215 4.98 9.25 17.18
C GLU A 215 3.56 9.82 17.10
N GLY A 216 2.85 9.66 16.00
CA GLY A 216 1.46 10.09 15.84
C GLY A 216 0.50 9.38 16.80
N ALA A 217 0.64 8.06 16.99
CA ALA A 217 -0.19 7.31 17.92
C ALA A 217 0.09 7.66 19.40
N LEU A 218 1.31 8.03 19.72
CA LEU A 218 1.71 8.53 21.06
C LEU A 218 1.20 9.93 21.30
N ALA A 219 1.41 10.85 20.34
CA ALA A 219 0.96 12.23 20.42
C ALA A 219 -0.57 12.33 20.64
N ALA A 220 -1.35 11.46 19.96
CA ALA A 220 -2.80 11.35 20.19
C ALA A 220 -3.19 10.97 21.64
N ARG A 221 -2.23 10.50 22.45
CA ARG A 221 -2.38 10.17 23.87
C ARG A 221 -1.64 11.09 24.82
N GLY A 222 -1.08 12.19 24.30
CA GLY A 222 -0.27 13.12 25.08
C GLY A 222 1.06 12.52 25.57
N LEU A 223 1.59 11.55 24.82
CA LEU A 223 2.85 10.85 25.11
C LEU A 223 3.90 11.16 24.03
N GLU A 224 5.18 11.13 24.42
CA GLU A 224 6.32 11.32 23.53
C GLU A 224 7.38 10.26 23.81
N LEU A 225 8.17 9.90 22.78
CA LEU A 225 9.34 9.05 22.96
C LEU A 225 10.50 9.85 23.55
N GLN A 226 11.42 9.14 24.22
CA GLN A 226 12.72 9.73 24.57
C GLN A 226 13.48 10.09 23.27
N PRO A 227 14.40 11.06 23.34
CA PRO A 227 15.34 11.29 22.25
C PRO A 227 15.99 9.96 21.82
N PRO A 228 16.15 9.70 20.52
CA PRO A 228 16.70 8.44 20.05
C PRO A 228 18.15 8.25 20.51
N LEU A 229 18.52 7.01 20.82
CA LEU A 229 19.91 6.65 21.08
C LEU A 229 20.74 6.79 19.80
N ALA A 230 20.18 6.44 18.65
CA ALA A 230 20.74 6.70 17.33
C ALA A 230 19.63 6.81 16.27
N GLU A 231 19.86 7.68 15.27
CA GLU A 231 19.00 7.79 14.09
C GLU A 231 19.68 7.17 12.87
N VAL A 232 18.94 6.34 12.12
CA VAL A 232 19.48 5.60 10.98
C VAL A 232 18.55 5.64 9.77
N GLY A 233 19.12 5.64 8.57
CA GLY A 233 18.39 5.81 7.31
C GLY A 233 17.73 4.54 6.74
N SER A 234 18.04 3.32 7.22
CA SER A 234 17.47 2.07 6.69
C SER A 234 17.06 1.10 7.79
N THR A 235 16.19 0.14 7.45
CA THR A 235 15.75 -0.91 8.39
C THR A 235 16.88 -1.84 8.76
N SER A 236 17.71 -2.21 7.80
CA SER A 236 18.88 -3.07 8.00
C SER A 236 19.91 -2.41 8.95
N ALA A 237 20.19 -1.10 8.75
CA ALA A 237 21.05 -0.35 9.66
C ALA A 237 20.44 -0.26 11.07
N ALA A 238 19.11 -0.11 11.20
CA ALA A 238 18.44 -0.06 12.48
C ALA A 238 18.60 -1.38 13.26
N LYS A 239 18.42 -2.52 12.61
CA LYS A 239 18.65 -3.85 13.19
C LYS A 239 20.11 -4.01 13.65
N ALA A 240 21.07 -3.70 12.77
CA ALA A 240 22.49 -3.84 13.07
C ALA A 240 22.94 -2.94 14.25
N THR A 241 22.43 -1.71 14.31
CA THR A 241 22.74 -0.79 15.39
C THR A 241 22.11 -1.26 16.71
N ALA A 242 20.87 -1.74 16.70
CA ALA A 242 20.18 -2.27 17.87
C ALA A 242 20.96 -3.44 18.51
N LEU A 243 21.49 -4.35 17.70
CA LEU A 243 22.34 -5.45 18.17
C LEU A 243 23.66 -4.98 18.80
N ARG A 244 24.27 -3.93 18.27
CA ARG A 244 25.53 -3.38 18.79
C ARG A 244 25.37 -2.59 20.09
N GLU A 245 24.31 -1.80 20.15
CA GLU A 245 24.02 -0.92 21.28
C GLU A 245 23.23 -1.62 22.39
N ASP A 246 22.88 -2.91 22.22
CA ASP A 246 21.98 -3.67 23.09
C ASP A 246 20.67 -2.92 23.38
N ALA A 247 20.11 -2.26 22.38
CA ALA A 247 19.01 -1.32 22.51
C ALA A 247 17.76 -1.74 21.74
N PRO A 248 16.55 -1.34 22.18
CA PRO A 248 15.32 -1.57 21.43
C PRO A 248 15.29 -0.81 20.11
N VAL A 249 14.57 -1.37 19.12
CA VAL A 249 14.34 -0.77 17.83
C VAL A 249 12.88 -0.95 17.39
N LEU A 250 12.30 0.06 16.73
CA LEU A 250 10.97 -0.02 16.14
C LEU A 250 11.08 -0.48 14.69
N LEU A 251 10.41 -1.59 14.36
CA LEU A 251 10.44 -2.21 13.04
C LEU A 251 9.03 -2.50 12.52
N SER A 252 8.89 -2.54 11.20
CA SER A 252 7.77 -3.21 10.56
C SER A 252 7.77 -4.70 10.93
N ARG A 253 6.59 -5.29 11.14
CA ARG A 253 6.47 -6.73 11.30
C ARG A 253 6.95 -7.50 10.07
N LEU A 254 6.76 -6.94 8.87
CA LEU A 254 7.27 -7.51 7.61
C LEU A 254 8.81 -7.58 7.58
N ALA A 255 9.48 -6.73 8.36
CA ALA A 255 10.92 -6.75 8.54
C ALA A 255 11.36 -7.44 9.84
N ALA A 256 10.44 -8.16 10.49
CA ALA A 256 10.77 -8.86 11.73
C ALA A 256 11.93 -9.84 11.50
N PRO A 257 12.89 -9.92 12.43
CA PRO A 257 14.00 -10.84 12.30
C PRO A 257 13.50 -12.28 12.30
N ALA A 258 14.17 -13.15 11.53
CA ALA A 258 13.99 -14.59 11.63
C ALA A 258 14.60 -15.11 12.95
N ASP A 259 14.21 -16.31 13.34
CA ASP A 259 14.80 -16.97 14.49
C ASP A 259 16.33 -17.09 14.32
N GLY A 260 17.09 -16.72 15.35
CA GLY A 260 18.55 -16.75 15.32
C GLY A 260 19.24 -15.50 14.80
N GLU A 261 18.51 -14.45 14.36
CA GLU A 261 19.12 -13.16 13.98
C GLU A 261 19.51 -12.28 15.21
N GLY A 262 19.43 -12.81 16.44
CA GLY A 262 19.84 -12.13 17.67
C GLY A 262 18.86 -11.05 18.17
N LEU A 263 17.74 -10.82 17.49
CA LEU A 263 16.68 -9.91 17.88
C LEU A 263 15.37 -10.68 18.14
N VAL A 264 14.66 -10.30 19.17
CA VAL A 264 13.36 -10.88 19.57
C VAL A 264 12.27 -9.83 19.42
N VAL A 265 11.18 -10.18 18.73
CA VAL A 265 10.04 -9.28 18.51
C VAL A 265 9.11 -9.28 19.72
N ARG A 266 8.68 -8.09 20.12
CA ARG A 266 7.70 -7.88 21.18
C ARG A 266 6.62 -6.92 20.74
N ARG A 267 5.38 -7.18 21.15
CA ARG A 267 4.26 -6.25 20.96
C ARG A 267 4.25 -5.19 22.04
N VAL A 268 3.73 -4.02 21.69
CA VAL A 268 3.44 -2.97 22.67
C VAL A 268 2.00 -3.14 23.13
N SER A 269 1.77 -3.20 24.45
CA SER A 269 0.42 -3.29 24.99
C SER A 269 -0.18 -1.91 25.22
N GLY A 270 -1.51 -1.81 25.00
CA GLY A 270 -2.26 -0.55 25.15
C GLY A 270 -2.30 0.35 23.93
N VAL A 271 -1.71 -0.07 22.81
CA VAL A 271 -1.75 0.67 21.54
C VAL A 271 -1.51 -0.28 20.37
N ASP A 272 -2.16 0.01 19.26
CA ASP A 272 -1.90 -0.64 17.97
C ASP A 272 -1.18 0.36 17.06
N PHE A 273 -0.01 -0.02 16.55
CA PHE A 273 0.75 0.76 15.59
C PHE A 273 0.53 0.19 14.18
N ARG A 274 -0.72 0.19 13.72
CA ARG A 274 -1.11 -0.37 12.43
C ARG A 274 -0.98 0.64 11.31
N ARG A 275 -0.51 0.16 10.17
CA ARG A 275 -0.45 0.88 8.91
C ARG A 275 -0.82 -0.05 7.75
N ARG A 276 -0.89 0.50 6.56
CA ARG A 276 -1.11 -0.26 5.33
C ARG A 276 -0.07 0.14 4.30
N PHE A 277 0.34 -0.80 3.48
CA PHE A 277 1.01 -0.51 2.23
C PHE A 277 -0.01 -0.48 1.10
N VAL A 278 0.20 0.46 0.18
CA VAL A 278 -0.62 0.64 -1.01
C VAL A 278 0.27 0.67 -2.24
N ILE A 279 -0.21 0.10 -3.34
CA ILE A 279 0.37 0.32 -4.66
C ILE A 279 -0.19 1.63 -5.18
N LEU A 280 0.70 2.50 -5.61
CA LEU A 280 0.43 3.80 -6.21
C LEU A 280 0.66 3.70 -7.70
N LEU A 281 -0.34 3.96 -8.51
CA LEU A 281 -0.22 3.98 -9.97
C LEU A 281 -0.12 5.42 -10.44
N GLY A 282 0.80 5.66 -11.36
CA GLY A 282 0.94 6.91 -12.10
C GLY A 282 -0.23 7.15 -13.06
N ALA A 283 -0.13 8.22 -13.83
CA ALA A 283 -1.08 8.49 -14.90
C ALA A 283 -1.07 7.33 -15.92
N PRO A 284 -2.23 6.93 -16.49
CA PRO A 284 -2.32 5.78 -17.39
C PRO A 284 -1.36 5.83 -18.59
N GLU A 285 -1.03 7.04 -19.04
CA GLU A 285 -0.12 7.26 -20.18
C GLU A 285 1.36 6.95 -19.85
N ILE A 286 1.69 6.80 -18.57
CA ILE A 286 3.06 6.57 -18.09
C ILE A 286 3.29 5.09 -17.75
N VAL A 287 2.22 4.36 -17.43
CA VAL A 287 2.29 2.99 -16.92
C VAL A 287 2.35 2.00 -18.08
N SER A 288 3.47 1.32 -18.25
CA SER A 288 3.67 0.32 -19.31
C SER A 288 2.91 -0.99 -19.06
N ALA A 289 2.75 -1.79 -20.11
CA ALA A 289 2.16 -3.13 -20.00
C ALA A 289 2.97 -4.03 -19.04
N GLY A 290 4.30 -3.89 -19.04
CA GLY A 290 5.19 -4.60 -18.13
C GLY A 290 4.94 -4.23 -16.66
N ALA A 291 4.78 -2.93 -16.39
CA ALA A 291 4.44 -2.43 -15.05
C ALA A 291 3.09 -2.94 -14.56
N LEU A 292 2.06 -2.93 -15.41
CA LEU A 292 0.73 -3.45 -15.05
C LEU A 292 0.75 -4.96 -14.80
N ALA A 293 1.49 -5.72 -15.60
CA ALA A 293 1.65 -7.16 -15.41
C ALA A 293 2.36 -7.47 -14.07
N LEU A 294 3.38 -6.67 -13.71
CA LEU A 294 4.06 -6.80 -12.43
C LEU A 294 3.13 -6.42 -11.26
N VAL A 295 2.36 -5.36 -11.38
CA VAL A 295 1.36 -4.96 -10.37
C VAL A 295 0.32 -6.07 -10.16
N GLN A 296 -0.19 -6.68 -11.24
CA GLN A 296 -1.13 -7.78 -11.13
C GLN A 296 -0.51 -8.98 -10.40
N HIS A 297 0.72 -9.37 -10.77
CA HIS A 297 1.43 -10.44 -10.10
C HIS A 297 1.60 -10.19 -8.60
N LEU A 298 2.00 -8.97 -8.22
CA LEU A 298 2.15 -8.59 -6.81
C LEU A 298 0.84 -8.63 -6.03
N LEU A 299 -0.28 -8.29 -6.65
CA LEU A 299 -1.61 -8.36 -6.02
C LEU A 299 -2.08 -9.82 -5.87
N ASP A 300 -1.80 -10.68 -6.85
CA ASP A 300 -2.18 -12.10 -6.82
C ASP A 300 -1.42 -12.86 -5.73
N GLU A 301 -0.12 -12.60 -5.57
CA GLU A 301 0.72 -13.18 -4.52
C GLU A 301 0.21 -12.81 -3.10
N GLN A 302 -0.23 -11.58 -2.87
CA GLN A 302 -0.78 -11.18 -1.58
C GLN A 302 -2.15 -11.81 -1.29
N GLY A 303 -2.94 -12.11 -2.30
CA GLY A 303 -4.22 -12.82 -2.18
C GLY A 303 -4.07 -14.26 -1.70
N VAL A 304 -2.98 -14.93 -2.06
CA VAL A 304 -2.66 -16.30 -1.60
C VAL A 304 -2.17 -16.29 -0.15
N ALA A 305 -1.40 -15.30 0.28
CA ALA A 305 -0.89 -15.21 1.65
C ALA A 305 -1.98 -14.95 2.70
N ILE A 306 -3.08 -14.30 2.35
CA ILE A 306 -4.21 -14.02 3.26
C ILE A 306 -5.05 -15.28 3.52
N THR A 307 -5.00 -16.30 2.64
CA THR A 307 -5.74 -17.55 2.79
C THR A 307 -4.95 -18.66 3.50
N ALA A 308 -3.66 -18.49 3.73
CA ALA A 308 -2.77 -19.49 4.32
C ALA A 308 -2.38 -19.21 5.79
N GLY A 309 -2.92 -18.17 6.41
CA GLY A 309 -2.72 -17.78 7.82
C GLY A 309 -4.02 -17.70 8.56
#